data_6277e78947c3801852ecb27cdb440903
#
_entry.id   6277e78947c3801852ecb27cdb440903
#
_cell.length_a   1.000
_cell.length_b   1.000
_cell.length_c   1.000
_cell.angle_alpha   90.00
_cell.angle_beta   90.00
_cell.angle_gamma   90.00
#
_symmetry.space_group_name_H-M   'P 1'
#
loop_
_entity.id
_entity.type
_entity.pdbx_description
1 polymer ?
#
loop_
_entity_poly.entity_id
_entity_poly.type
_entity_poly.pdbx_seq_one_letter_code
_entity_poly.pdbx_strand_id
1 'polypeptide(L)'
;MNRALLLTVFDRPHYLDPVLDAWAAVRGLADWHVRVAVEPSDVAGEVVGLVDAFVRRTGHRDVEVVLNPTRLGVLENPYVHLDALFAAGHDFVVRAEDDLLVSDDVLELFAHVATTYAAEPTVATAHAFSAGPADADHAELARTDAFCPWVWGTWRDRWTGLLGPTWDRDYSTFNGSPGFETGWDWNLNTRVFPSRGLGAVAPLASRVRNIGEVGEHGTPDDLVPAPSFAAHVPTQVFRERGRVH
;
A
#
# COMPACT_ATOMS: atom_id res chain seq x y z
N MET A 1 -15.23 -10.08 7.47
CA MET A 1 -13.81 -9.70 7.50
C MET A 1 -13.72 -8.20 7.66
N ASN A 2 -13.14 -7.74 8.76
CA ASN A 2 -12.93 -6.32 9.05
C ASN A 2 -11.69 -5.85 8.29
N ARG A 3 -11.84 -4.82 7.45
CA ARG A 3 -10.77 -4.35 6.57
C ARG A 3 -10.41 -2.91 6.88
N ALA A 4 -9.13 -2.56 6.77
CA ALA A 4 -8.68 -1.19 6.92
C ALA A 4 -7.75 -0.75 5.80
N LEU A 5 -7.77 0.54 5.51
CA LEU A 5 -6.81 1.26 4.68
C LEU A 5 -5.96 2.14 5.59
N LEU A 6 -4.66 1.96 5.54
CA LEU A 6 -3.68 2.86 6.14
C LEU A 6 -3.08 3.74 5.05
N LEU A 7 -3.24 5.05 5.17
CA LEU A 7 -2.56 6.04 4.34
C LEU A 7 -1.50 6.74 5.20
N THR A 8 -0.22 6.55 4.88
CA THR A 8 0.89 7.26 5.55
C THR A 8 1.24 8.50 4.76
N VAL A 9 1.25 9.65 5.42
CA VAL A 9 1.44 10.97 4.80
C VAL A 9 2.46 11.81 5.58
N PHE A 10 3.21 12.66 4.87
CA PHE A 10 4.21 13.50 5.50
C PHE A 10 4.05 14.98 5.09
N ASP A 11 4.92 15.49 4.23
CA ASP A 11 5.10 16.92 3.96
C ASP A 11 4.91 17.30 2.48
N ARG A 12 4.19 16.49 1.73
CA ARG A 12 4.00 16.66 0.28
C ARG A 12 2.51 16.88 -0.09
N PRO A 13 1.88 18.02 0.37
CA PRO A 13 0.45 18.27 0.12
C PRO A 13 0.09 18.28 -1.37
N HIS A 14 1.03 18.69 -2.24
CA HIS A 14 0.82 18.73 -3.69
C HIS A 14 0.71 17.33 -4.35
N TYR A 15 1.31 16.29 -3.75
CA TYR A 15 1.07 14.91 -4.17
C TYR A 15 -0.16 14.31 -3.47
N LEU A 16 -0.36 14.66 -2.19
CA LEU A 16 -1.48 14.15 -1.41
C LEU A 16 -2.84 14.55 -2.02
N ASP A 17 -2.99 15.77 -2.50
CA ASP A 17 -4.27 16.27 -3.04
C ASP A 17 -4.80 15.38 -4.18
N PRO A 18 -4.07 15.15 -5.30
CA PRO A 18 -4.53 14.22 -6.34
C PRO A 18 -4.66 12.76 -5.87
N VAL A 19 -3.88 12.33 -4.88
CA VAL A 19 -4.02 10.99 -4.29
C VAL A 19 -5.34 10.86 -3.54
N LEU A 20 -5.72 11.85 -2.73
CA LEU A 20 -7.03 11.87 -2.06
C LEU A 20 -8.19 11.98 -3.04
N ASP A 21 -8.01 12.67 -4.19
CA ASP A 21 -8.99 12.69 -5.27
C ASP A 21 -9.20 11.30 -5.87
N ALA A 22 -8.10 10.57 -6.10
CA ALA A 22 -8.17 9.19 -6.59
C ALA A 22 -8.87 8.27 -5.56
N TRP A 23 -8.51 8.34 -4.29
CA TRP A 23 -9.17 7.57 -3.22
C TRP A 23 -10.66 7.90 -3.06
N ALA A 24 -11.06 9.16 -3.28
CA ALA A 24 -12.47 9.55 -3.23
C ALA A 24 -13.32 8.90 -4.35
N ALA A 25 -12.69 8.51 -5.45
CA ALA A 25 -13.34 7.81 -6.56
C ALA A 25 -13.37 6.28 -6.38
N VAL A 26 -12.66 5.73 -5.38
CA VAL A 26 -12.54 4.28 -5.19
C VAL A 26 -13.87 3.67 -4.75
N ARG A 27 -14.32 2.67 -5.51
CA ARG A 27 -15.52 1.90 -5.21
C ARG A 27 -15.34 1.06 -3.95
N GLY A 28 -16.40 1.04 -3.12
CA GLY A 28 -16.40 0.28 -1.88
C GLY A 28 -15.56 0.87 -0.75
N LEU A 29 -15.03 2.10 -0.88
CA LEU A 29 -14.27 2.77 0.18
C LEU A 29 -15.05 2.81 1.51
N ALA A 30 -16.36 3.01 1.45
CA ALA A 30 -17.22 3.08 2.64
C ALA A 30 -17.27 1.78 3.48
N ASP A 31 -16.81 0.66 2.94
CA ASP A 31 -16.74 -0.65 3.62
C ASP A 31 -15.41 -0.88 4.35
N TRP A 32 -14.52 0.10 4.35
CA TRP A 32 -13.19 0.04 4.94
C TRP A 32 -13.03 1.10 6.03
N HIS A 33 -12.45 0.70 7.16
CA HIS A 33 -11.90 1.69 8.09
C HIS A 33 -10.72 2.40 7.44
N VAL A 34 -10.67 3.73 7.48
CA VAL A 34 -9.55 4.50 6.91
C VAL A 34 -8.78 5.16 8.04
N ARG A 35 -7.50 4.84 8.17
CA ARG A 35 -6.58 5.57 9.04
C ARG A 35 -5.61 6.37 8.19
N VAL A 36 -5.56 7.68 8.42
CA VAL A 36 -4.55 8.58 7.86
C VAL A 36 -3.53 8.90 8.95
N ALA A 37 -2.31 8.40 8.79
CA ALA A 37 -1.21 8.61 9.72
C ALA A 37 -0.34 9.77 9.22
N VAL A 38 -0.43 10.91 9.91
CA VAL A 38 0.24 12.16 9.52
C VAL A 38 1.51 12.35 10.34
N GLU A 39 2.64 12.46 9.66
CA GLU A 39 3.91 12.84 10.28
C GLU A 39 3.94 14.34 10.61
N PRO A 40 4.54 14.74 11.73
CA PRO A 40 4.69 16.16 12.06
C PRO A 40 5.63 16.86 11.06
N SER A 41 5.17 17.99 10.53
CA SER A 41 5.90 18.87 9.61
C SER A 41 5.37 20.30 9.67
N ASP A 42 6.07 21.25 9.07
CA ASP A 42 5.62 22.63 8.99
C ASP A 42 4.33 22.79 8.17
N VAL A 43 4.01 21.82 7.30
CA VAL A 43 2.80 21.78 6.47
C VAL A 43 1.73 20.80 7.00
N ALA A 44 1.91 20.22 8.19
CA ALA A 44 0.97 19.24 8.74
C ALA A 44 -0.47 19.79 8.83
N GLY A 45 -0.64 21.09 9.10
CA GLY A 45 -1.96 21.74 9.10
C GLY A 45 -2.63 21.76 7.72
N GLU A 46 -1.86 21.95 6.64
CA GLU A 46 -2.35 21.86 5.27
C GLU A 46 -2.72 20.42 4.92
N VAL A 47 -1.88 19.46 5.25
CA VAL A 47 -2.13 18.01 5.07
C VAL A 47 -3.44 17.60 5.76
N VAL A 48 -3.63 17.97 7.03
CA VAL A 48 -4.89 17.69 7.76
C VAL A 48 -6.07 18.37 7.08
N GLY A 49 -5.92 19.61 6.60
CA GLY A 49 -6.97 20.32 5.86
C GLY A 49 -7.40 19.61 4.58
N LEU A 50 -6.48 18.99 3.84
CA LEU A 50 -6.78 18.16 2.66
C LEU A 50 -7.54 16.88 3.05
N VAL A 51 -7.12 16.21 4.12
CA VAL A 51 -7.83 15.02 4.63
C VAL A 51 -9.24 15.36 5.09
N ASP A 52 -9.43 16.47 5.78
CA ASP A 52 -10.77 16.97 6.18
C ASP A 52 -11.66 17.26 4.96
N ALA A 53 -11.09 17.83 3.89
CA ALA A 53 -11.81 18.07 2.65
C ALA A 53 -12.21 16.76 1.97
N PHE A 54 -11.32 15.76 1.95
CA PHE A 54 -11.61 14.41 1.48
C PHE A 54 -12.76 13.76 2.26
N VAL A 55 -12.73 13.80 3.59
CA VAL A 55 -13.81 13.26 4.44
C VAL A 55 -15.14 13.93 4.15
N ARG A 56 -15.15 15.26 4.05
CA ARG A 56 -16.39 16.02 3.71
C ARG A 56 -16.92 15.64 2.32
N ARG A 57 -16.04 15.50 1.32
CA ARG A 57 -16.41 15.19 -0.07
C ARG A 57 -16.98 13.78 -0.20
N THR A 58 -16.35 12.80 0.43
CA THR A 58 -16.76 11.39 0.36
C THR A 58 -17.93 11.08 1.29
N GLY A 59 -18.15 11.88 2.34
CA GLY A 59 -19.10 11.58 3.41
C GLY A 59 -18.71 10.32 4.20
N HIS A 60 -17.47 9.84 4.03
CA HIS A 60 -17.00 8.65 4.73
C HIS A 60 -16.89 8.92 6.24
N ARG A 61 -17.52 8.06 7.06
CA ARG A 61 -17.65 8.29 8.52
C ARG A 61 -16.66 7.51 9.36
N ASP A 62 -16.07 6.47 8.80
CA ASP A 62 -15.11 5.59 9.49
C ASP A 62 -13.67 5.97 9.09
N VAL A 63 -13.33 7.25 9.33
CA VAL A 63 -11.99 7.81 9.07
C VAL A 63 -11.39 8.28 10.37
N GLU A 64 -10.20 7.82 10.67
CA GLU A 64 -9.37 8.23 11.80
C GLU A 64 -8.13 8.97 11.29
N VAL A 65 -7.93 10.20 11.74
CA VAL A 65 -6.71 10.99 11.45
C VAL A 65 -5.83 10.99 12.67
N VAL A 66 -4.62 10.44 12.54
CA VAL A 66 -3.64 10.35 13.64
C VAL A 66 -2.46 11.25 13.29
N LEU A 67 -2.30 12.35 14.02
CA LEU A 67 -1.08 13.16 13.96
C LEU A 67 -0.06 12.56 14.93
N ASN A 68 1.06 12.07 14.40
CA ASN A 68 2.13 11.53 15.22
C ASN A 68 2.72 12.59 16.15
N PRO A 69 2.96 12.28 17.43
CA PRO A 69 3.53 13.25 18.37
C PRO A 69 4.99 13.61 18.06
N THR A 70 5.69 12.73 17.38
CA THR A 70 7.07 12.89 16.90
C THR A 70 7.20 12.28 15.53
N ARG A 71 8.20 12.71 14.76
CA ARG A 71 8.50 12.08 13.48
C ARG A 71 8.97 10.64 13.69
N LEU A 72 8.28 9.70 13.08
CA LEU A 72 8.59 8.27 13.11
C LEU A 72 9.42 7.85 11.88
N GLY A 73 9.22 8.50 10.74
CA GLY A 73 9.91 8.23 9.49
C GLY A 73 9.42 6.96 8.78
N VAL A 74 10.04 6.67 7.63
CA VAL A 74 9.61 5.66 6.67
C VAL A 74 9.64 4.22 7.20
N LEU A 75 10.48 3.94 8.19
CA LEU A 75 10.60 2.60 8.77
C LEU A 75 9.58 2.35 9.89
N GLU A 76 9.40 3.32 10.78
CA GLU A 76 8.60 3.15 12.00
C GLU A 76 7.14 3.55 11.81
N ASN A 77 6.85 4.60 11.03
CA ASN A 77 5.49 5.08 10.82
C ASN A 77 4.54 3.99 10.29
N PRO A 78 4.84 3.29 9.18
CA PRO A 78 3.96 2.21 8.72
C PRO A 78 3.87 1.06 9.72
N TYR A 79 4.96 0.71 10.41
CA TYR A 79 4.96 -0.37 11.40
C TYR A 79 3.98 -0.12 12.54
N VAL A 80 4.10 1.03 13.20
CA VAL A 80 3.29 1.38 14.38
C VAL A 80 1.80 1.39 14.03
N HIS A 81 1.45 1.93 12.88
CA HIS A 81 0.05 2.04 12.48
C HIS A 81 -0.53 0.72 11.94
N LEU A 82 0.25 -0.10 11.24
CA LEU A 82 -0.17 -1.46 10.87
C LEU A 82 -0.41 -2.31 12.12
N ASP A 83 0.53 -2.28 13.08
CA ASP A 83 0.41 -3.03 14.33
C ASP A 83 -0.82 -2.61 15.13
N ALA A 84 -1.07 -1.30 15.25
CA ALA A 84 -2.24 -0.75 15.92
C ALA A 84 -3.56 -1.17 15.24
N LEU A 85 -3.63 -1.17 13.90
CA LEU A 85 -4.83 -1.60 13.17
C LEU A 85 -5.10 -3.09 13.37
N PHE A 86 -4.09 -3.93 13.33
CA PHE A 86 -4.25 -5.36 13.58
C PHE A 86 -4.61 -5.65 15.04
N ALA A 87 -4.04 -4.92 16.00
CA ALA A 87 -4.40 -4.99 17.42
C ALA A 87 -5.84 -4.54 17.67
N ALA A 88 -6.35 -3.57 16.91
CA ALA A 88 -7.75 -3.12 16.95
C ALA A 88 -8.75 -4.14 16.38
N GLY A 89 -8.26 -5.22 15.75
CA GLY A 89 -9.12 -6.32 15.33
C GLY A 89 -9.43 -6.34 13.83
N HIS A 90 -8.72 -5.56 13.00
CA HIS A 90 -8.85 -5.69 11.56
C HIS A 90 -8.24 -7.00 11.06
N ASP A 91 -8.89 -7.66 10.10
CA ASP A 91 -8.48 -8.96 9.58
C ASP A 91 -7.51 -8.81 8.41
N PHE A 92 -7.67 -7.73 7.64
CA PHE A 92 -6.85 -7.40 6.47
C PHE A 92 -6.63 -5.88 6.41
N VAL A 93 -5.38 -5.46 6.19
CA VAL A 93 -5.02 -4.05 6.09
C VAL A 93 -4.29 -3.80 4.78
N VAL A 94 -4.71 -2.77 4.05
CA VAL A 94 -4.01 -2.20 2.89
C VAL A 94 -3.23 -0.98 3.35
N ARG A 95 -1.97 -0.87 2.94
CA ARG A 95 -1.13 0.30 3.18
C ARG A 95 -0.85 1.04 1.88
N ALA A 96 -0.96 2.37 1.89
CA ALA A 96 -0.68 3.27 0.79
C ALA A 96 0.11 4.50 1.26
N GLU A 97 0.62 5.31 0.32
CA GLU A 97 1.43 6.51 0.55
C GLU A 97 0.82 7.73 -0.16
N ASP A 98 1.33 8.91 0.17
CA ASP A 98 0.83 10.21 -0.29
C ASP A 98 1.19 10.56 -1.75
N ASP A 99 1.95 9.71 -2.45
CA ASP A 99 2.38 9.88 -3.85
C ASP A 99 1.94 8.74 -4.77
N LEU A 100 1.00 7.91 -4.33
CA LEU A 100 0.53 6.75 -5.07
C LEU A 100 -0.91 6.96 -5.55
N LEU A 101 -1.09 7.30 -6.84
CA LEU A 101 -2.41 7.32 -7.48
C LEU A 101 -2.94 5.91 -7.64
N VAL A 102 -4.24 5.72 -7.36
CA VAL A 102 -4.91 4.41 -7.45
C VAL A 102 -6.02 4.39 -8.46
N SER A 103 -6.32 3.21 -9.02
CA SER A 103 -7.52 2.96 -9.83
C SER A 103 -8.76 2.89 -8.95
N ASP A 104 -9.91 3.20 -9.53
CA ASP A 104 -11.20 3.20 -8.80
C ASP A 104 -11.68 1.81 -8.35
N ASP A 105 -11.08 0.72 -8.86
CA ASP A 105 -11.39 -0.67 -8.47
C ASP A 105 -10.36 -1.28 -7.49
N VAL A 106 -9.38 -0.53 -6.99
CA VAL A 106 -8.28 -1.07 -6.18
C VAL A 106 -8.75 -1.79 -4.92
N LEU A 107 -9.79 -1.30 -4.25
CA LEU A 107 -10.34 -1.97 -3.07
C LEU A 107 -11.21 -3.18 -3.40
N GLU A 108 -11.79 -3.25 -4.61
CA GLU A 108 -12.43 -4.49 -5.12
C GLU A 108 -11.38 -5.59 -5.32
N LEU A 109 -10.21 -5.25 -5.89
CA LEU A 109 -9.06 -6.15 -6.01
C LEU A 109 -8.64 -6.70 -4.62
N PHE A 110 -8.38 -5.81 -3.66
CA PHE A 110 -7.94 -6.24 -2.32
C PHE A 110 -9.02 -7.02 -1.56
N ALA A 111 -10.30 -6.68 -1.71
CA ALA A 111 -11.40 -7.44 -1.12
C ALA A 111 -11.49 -8.86 -1.69
N HIS A 112 -11.29 -9.03 -3.00
CA HIS A 112 -11.22 -10.33 -3.64
C HIS A 112 -10.03 -11.14 -3.12
N VAL A 113 -8.84 -10.56 -3.12
CA VAL A 113 -7.62 -11.24 -2.66
C VAL A 113 -7.72 -11.60 -1.17
N ALA A 114 -8.18 -10.68 -0.33
CA ALA A 114 -8.35 -10.91 1.10
C ALA A 114 -9.21 -12.14 1.41
N THR A 115 -10.23 -12.40 0.59
CA THR A 115 -11.13 -13.54 0.76
C THR A 115 -10.57 -14.82 0.12
N THR A 116 -10.07 -14.71 -1.11
CA THR A 116 -9.65 -15.87 -1.91
C THR A 116 -8.42 -16.56 -1.32
N TYR A 117 -7.44 -15.78 -0.85
CA TYR A 117 -6.15 -16.31 -0.36
C TYR A 117 -6.04 -16.36 1.17
N ALA A 118 -7.14 -16.14 1.90
CA ALA A 118 -7.13 -16.15 3.37
C ALA A 118 -6.54 -17.43 3.96
N ALA A 119 -6.85 -18.59 3.36
CA ALA A 119 -6.40 -19.90 3.83
C ALA A 119 -5.02 -20.33 3.27
N GLU A 120 -4.34 -19.46 2.53
CA GLU A 120 -3.05 -19.78 1.88
C GLU A 120 -1.90 -19.00 2.53
N PRO A 121 -1.28 -19.47 3.63
CA PRO A 121 -0.29 -18.71 4.39
C PRO A 121 1.02 -18.43 3.62
N THR A 122 1.28 -19.15 2.52
CA THR A 122 2.42 -18.87 1.64
C THR A 122 2.22 -17.61 0.78
N VAL A 123 0.96 -17.16 0.61
CA VAL A 123 0.65 -15.83 0.07
C VAL A 123 0.72 -14.84 1.24
N ALA A 124 1.86 -14.20 1.40
CA ALA A 124 2.11 -13.30 2.53
C ALA A 124 1.49 -11.92 2.35
N THR A 125 1.45 -11.43 1.10
CA THR A 125 0.93 -10.10 0.76
C THR A 125 0.17 -10.13 -0.57
N ALA A 126 -0.57 -9.05 -0.83
CA ALA A 126 -0.99 -8.65 -2.16
C ALA A 126 -0.49 -7.24 -2.43
N HIS A 127 -0.24 -6.88 -3.68
CA HIS A 127 0.09 -5.50 -4.05
C HIS A 127 -0.63 -5.06 -5.33
N ALA A 128 -0.77 -3.75 -5.48
CA ALA A 128 -1.53 -3.14 -6.57
C ALA A 128 -0.69 -2.85 -7.81
N PHE A 129 0.64 -2.84 -7.68
CA PHE A 129 1.56 -2.49 -8.75
C PHE A 129 1.83 -3.64 -9.70
N SER A 130 1.95 -3.30 -10.97
CA SER A 130 2.49 -4.17 -12.04
C SER A 130 3.20 -3.32 -13.10
N ALA A 131 4.35 -3.79 -13.56
CA ALA A 131 5.04 -3.26 -14.73
C ALA A 131 4.56 -3.93 -16.04
N GLY A 132 3.41 -4.59 -16.00
CA GLY A 132 2.82 -5.27 -17.16
C GLY A 132 2.54 -4.33 -18.33
N PRO A 133 2.40 -4.88 -19.56
CA PRO A 133 2.19 -4.10 -20.77
C PRO A 133 0.86 -3.32 -20.73
N ALA A 134 0.75 -2.28 -21.57
CA ALA A 134 -0.41 -1.38 -21.59
C ALA A 134 -1.74 -2.10 -21.88
N ASP A 135 -1.70 -3.23 -22.58
CA ASP A 135 -2.85 -4.07 -22.92
C ASP A 135 -3.07 -5.25 -21.96
N ALA A 136 -2.42 -5.22 -20.78
CA ALA A 136 -2.62 -6.25 -19.77
C ALA A 136 -4.09 -6.35 -19.33
N ASP A 137 -4.56 -7.58 -19.15
CA ASP A 137 -5.95 -7.83 -18.74
C ASP A 137 -6.17 -7.39 -17.27
N HIS A 138 -7.10 -6.48 -17.07
CA HIS A 138 -7.46 -5.96 -15.77
C HIS A 138 -8.10 -6.99 -14.82
N ALA A 139 -8.65 -8.08 -15.34
CA ALA A 139 -9.24 -9.15 -14.52
C ALA A 139 -8.22 -10.20 -14.05
N GLU A 140 -7.02 -10.24 -14.64
CA GLU A 140 -6.04 -11.27 -14.34
C GLU A 140 -5.12 -10.90 -13.17
N LEU A 141 -4.93 -11.88 -12.29
CA LEU A 141 -4.00 -11.86 -11.16
C LEU A 141 -2.90 -12.89 -11.38
N ALA A 142 -1.71 -12.60 -10.90
CA ALA A 142 -0.59 -13.54 -10.92
C ALA A 142 0.03 -13.69 -9.53
N ARG A 143 0.60 -14.87 -9.28
CA ARG A 143 1.49 -15.07 -8.13
C ARG A 143 2.88 -14.61 -8.49
N THR A 144 3.54 -13.98 -7.53
CA THR A 144 4.92 -13.53 -7.64
C THR A 144 5.65 -13.88 -6.35
N ASP A 145 6.93 -14.11 -6.43
CA ASP A 145 7.85 -14.29 -5.30
C ASP A 145 8.47 -12.96 -4.84
N ALA A 146 8.14 -11.86 -5.53
CA ALA A 146 8.59 -10.53 -5.20
C ALA A 146 7.55 -9.76 -4.38
N PHE A 147 8.04 -9.00 -3.39
CA PHE A 147 7.25 -8.01 -2.66
C PHE A 147 7.35 -6.65 -3.36
N CYS A 148 6.24 -5.90 -3.41
CA CYS A 148 6.23 -4.52 -3.87
C CYS A 148 5.56 -3.62 -2.81
N PRO A 149 6.22 -2.52 -2.36
CA PRO A 149 5.69 -1.64 -1.31
C PRO A 149 4.59 -0.67 -1.79
N TRP A 150 4.35 -0.56 -3.10
CA TRP A 150 3.42 0.40 -3.68
C TRP A 150 1.99 -0.10 -3.63
N VAL A 151 1.24 0.39 -2.67
CA VAL A 151 -0.12 -0.03 -2.29
C VAL A 151 -0.19 -1.55 -2.15
N TRP A 152 -0.02 -2.03 -0.94
CA TRP A 152 0.00 -3.45 -0.64
C TRP A 152 -0.86 -3.78 0.58
N GLY A 153 -1.30 -5.02 0.69
CA GLY A 153 -2.11 -5.48 1.80
C GLY A 153 -1.68 -6.83 2.33
N THR A 154 -2.01 -7.09 3.60
CA THR A 154 -1.72 -8.35 4.28
C THR A 154 -2.79 -8.68 5.31
N TRP A 155 -2.79 -9.91 5.79
CA TRP A 155 -3.70 -10.44 6.80
C TRP A 155 -3.09 -10.34 8.20
N ARG A 156 -3.94 -10.33 9.22
CA ARG A 156 -3.53 -10.26 10.63
C ARG A 156 -2.54 -11.35 11.02
N ASP A 157 -2.82 -12.60 10.65
CA ASP A 157 -1.96 -13.74 10.98
C ASP A 157 -0.58 -13.64 10.33
N ARG A 158 -0.50 -13.15 9.07
CA ARG A 158 0.78 -12.90 8.38
C ARG A 158 1.53 -11.74 9.04
N TRP A 159 0.81 -10.67 9.42
CA TRP A 159 1.44 -9.58 10.13
C TRP A 159 1.99 -10.03 11.48
N THR A 160 1.16 -10.58 12.35
CA THR A 160 1.55 -10.91 13.72
C THR A 160 2.55 -12.06 13.82
N GLY A 161 2.45 -13.04 12.95
CA GLY A 161 3.30 -14.24 12.97
C GLY A 161 4.56 -14.14 12.10
N LEU A 162 4.63 -13.17 11.18
CA LEU A 162 5.66 -13.14 10.16
C LEU A 162 6.20 -11.75 9.86
N LEU A 163 5.41 -10.86 9.26
CA LEU A 163 5.92 -9.60 8.70
C LEU A 163 6.33 -8.62 9.82
N GLY A 164 5.49 -8.44 10.84
CA GLY A 164 5.79 -7.57 11.97
C GLY A 164 7.07 -7.97 12.72
N PRO A 165 7.24 -9.24 13.13
CA PRO A 165 8.47 -9.72 13.77
C PRO A 165 9.74 -9.63 12.91
N THR A 166 9.62 -9.57 11.60
CA THR A 166 10.75 -9.47 10.65
C THR A 166 10.92 -8.09 10.03
N TRP A 167 10.09 -7.12 10.45
CA TRP A 167 10.16 -5.75 9.95
C TRP A 167 11.46 -5.07 10.36
N ASP A 168 12.22 -4.59 9.38
CA ASP A 168 13.46 -3.89 9.65
C ASP A 168 13.19 -2.42 9.99
N ARG A 169 13.53 -2.02 11.21
CA ARG A 169 13.38 -0.66 11.76
C ARG A 169 14.70 0.00 12.09
N ASP A 170 15.81 -0.62 11.71
CA ASP A 170 17.13 -0.13 12.05
C ASP A 170 17.63 0.93 11.06
N TYR A 171 17.46 2.20 11.43
CA TYR A 171 17.98 3.31 10.66
C TYR A 171 19.50 3.34 10.53
N SER A 172 20.24 2.62 11.39
CA SER A 172 21.70 2.56 11.27
C SER A 172 22.16 1.79 10.04
N THR A 173 21.28 0.91 9.52
CA THR A 173 21.52 0.15 8.28
C THR A 173 20.90 0.83 7.06
N PHE A 174 19.96 1.76 7.27
CA PHE A 174 19.25 2.50 6.24
C PHE A 174 20.02 3.79 5.91
N ASN A 175 20.91 3.76 4.96
CA ASN A 175 21.76 4.91 4.68
C ASN A 175 21.56 5.55 3.30
N GLY A 176 20.66 5.01 2.46
CA GLY A 176 20.39 5.57 1.13
C GLY A 176 21.59 5.60 0.18
N SER A 177 22.73 4.97 0.55
CA SER A 177 23.91 4.92 -0.30
C SER A 177 23.74 3.89 -1.40
N PRO A 178 24.20 4.18 -2.63
CA PRO A 178 24.19 3.18 -3.72
C PRO A 178 24.85 1.88 -3.29
N GLY A 179 24.14 0.77 -3.45
CA GLY A 179 24.62 -0.58 -3.07
C GLY A 179 24.22 -1.00 -1.64
N PHE A 180 23.56 -0.14 -0.88
CA PHE A 180 22.92 -0.51 0.40
C PHE A 180 21.41 -0.57 0.22
N GLU A 181 20.94 -1.75 -0.06
CA GLU A 181 19.54 -2.10 -0.19
C GLU A 181 19.00 -2.44 1.20
N THR A 182 18.70 -1.42 1.98
CA THR A 182 18.29 -1.53 3.38
C THR A 182 16.94 -0.90 3.60
N GLY A 183 16.22 -1.39 4.58
CA GLY A 183 14.86 -1.00 4.92
C GLY A 183 13.91 -2.19 4.93
N TRP A 184 12.71 -1.97 5.42
CA TRP A 184 11.74 -3.04 5.62
C TRP A 184 11.32 -3.74 4.32
N ASP A 185 11.15 -3.00 3.24
CA ASP A 185 10.75 -3.49 1.92
C ASP A 185 11.83 -4.33 1.25
N TRP A 186 13.08 -3.88 1.29
CA TRP A 186 14.23 -4.65 0.85
C TRP A 186 14.44 -5.89 1.70
N ASN A 187 14.32 -5.80 3.01
CA ASN A 187 14.44 -6.94 3.92
C ASN A 187 13.37 -7.99 3.63
N LEU A 188 12.11 -7.57 3.41
CA LEU A 188 11.04 -8.48 3.03
C LEU A 188 11.33 -9.18 1.70
N ASN A 189 11.76 -8.41 0.69
CA ASN A 189 11.95 -8.90 -0.67
C ASN A 189 13.20 -9.79 -0.82
N THR A 190 14.32 -9.43 -0.18
CA THR A 190 15.61 -10.10 -0.40
C THR A 190 15.91 -11.20 0.62
N ARG A 191 15.31 -11.16 1.80
CA ARG A 191 15.59 -12.09 2.90
C ARG A 191 14.39 -12.89 3.34
N VAL A 192 13.29 -12.22 3.72
CA VAL A 192 12.15 -12.88 4.36
C VAL A 192 11.40 -13.76 3.36
N PHE A 193 11.00 -13.23 2.23
CA PHE A 193 10.25 -13.97 1.21
C PHE A 193 11.04 -15.17 0.69
N PRO A 194 12.29 -15.02 0.19
CA PRO A 194 13.05 -16.14 -0.34
C PRO A 194 13.34 -17.21 0.71
N SER A 195 13.72 -16.81 1.94
CA SER A 195 14.10 -17.77 3.00
C SER A 195 12.95 -18.61 3.52
N ARG A 196 11.71 -18.18 3.29
CA ARG A 196 10.49 -18.85 3.79
C ARG A 196 9.57 -19.38 2.68
N GLY A 197 9.98 -19.26 1.43
CA GLY A 197 9.17 -19.69 0.28
C GLY A 197 7.84 -18.93 0.19
N LEU A 198 7.84 -17.63 0.51
CA LEU A 198 6.67 -16.79 0.49
C LEU A 198 6.50 -16.14 -0.88
N GLY A 199 5.28 -15.72 -1.16
CA GLY A 199 4.95 -14.95 -2.34
C GLY A 199 3.88 -13.92 -2.07
N ALA A 200 3.55 -13.20 -3.13
CA ALA A 200 2.47 -12.23 -3.19
C ALA A 200 1.51 -12.54 -4.33
N VAL A 201 0.36 -11.87 -4.33
CA VAL A 201 -0.57 -11.81 -5.46
C VAL A 201 -0.59 -10.38 -6.00
N ALA A 202 -0.45 -10.24 -7.30
CA ALA A 202 -0.45 -8.97 -8.02
C ALA A 202 -1.40 -9.00 -9.21
N PRO A 203 -2.00 -7.87 -9.62
CA PRO A 203 -2.72 -7.76 -10.87
C PRO A 203 -1.74 -7.77 -12.06
N LEU A 204 -2.17 -8.23 -13.23
CA LEU A 204 -1.37 -8.06 -14.46
C LEU A 204 -1.40 -6.61 -14.95
N ALA A 205 -2.53 -5.95 -14.85
CA ALA A 205 -2.66 -4.51 -15.10
C ALA A 205 -2.56 -3.73 -13.78
N SER A 206 -1.64 -2.78 -13.70
CA SER A 206 -1.39 -2.02 -12.47
C SER A 206 -2.64 -1.27 -12.00
N ARG A 207 -2.87 -1.28 -10.69
CA ARG A 207 -3.88 -0.47 -10.00
C ARG A 207 -3.28 0.71 -9.25
N VAL A 208 -1.98 0.94 -9.44
CA VAL A 208 -1.27 2.05 -8.83
C VAL A 208 -0.26 2.64 -9.80
N ARG A 209 -0.08 3.96 -9.71
CA ARG A 209 0.98 4.70 -10.39
C ARG A 209 1.66 5.63 -9.38
N ASN A 210 2.96 5.51 -9.23
CA ASN A 210 3.75 6.43 -8.45
C ASN A 210 3.90 7.76 -9.20
N ILE A 211 3.65 8.88 -8.52
CA ILE A 211 3.80 10.25 -9.03
C ILE A 211 4.84 11.05 -8.24
N GLY A 212 5.53 10.41 -7.29
CA GLY A 212 6.53 11.03 -6.41
C GLY A 212 7.87 11.24 -7.11
N GLU A 213 7.96 12.23 -7.98
CA GLU A 213 9.21 12.57 -8.69
C GLU A 213 10.29 13.12 -7.75
N VAL A 214 9.88 13.71 -6.64
CA VAL A 214 10.78 14.28 -5.62
C VAL A 214 10.34 13.79 -4.24
N GLY A 215 11.26 13.22 -3.50
CA GLY A 215 11.04 12.72 -2.15
C GLY A 215 12.32 12.58 -1.35
N GLU A 216 12.19 12.22 -0.08
CA GLU A 216 13.34 12.04 0.81
C GLU A 216 14.24 10.87 0.36
N HIS A 217 13.64 9.86 -0.29
CA HIS A 217 14.29 8.59 -0.67
C HIS A 217 14.10 8.23 -2.14
N GLY A 218 13.57 9.14 -2.97
CA GLY A 218 13.32 8.89 -4.39
C GLY A 218 13.73 10.03 -5.28
N THR A 219 14.13 9.69 -6.49
CA THR A 219 14.44 10.63 -7.57
C THR A 219 13.58 10.31 -8.79
N PRO A 220 13.44 11.20 -9.79
CA PRO A 220 12.72 10.91 -11.02
C PRO A 220 13.17 9.62 -11.74
N ASP A 221 14.46 9.26 -11.59
CA ASP A 221 15.01 8.05 -12.21
C ASP A 221 14.57 6.76 -11.51
N ASP A 222 14.03 6.85 -10.29
CA ASP A 222 13.53 5.69 -9.53
C ASP A 222 12.07 5.35 -9.88
N LEU A 223 11.40 6.19 -10.68
CA LEU A 223 10.02 5.95 -11.09
C LEU A 223 9.92 4.79 -12.07
N VAL A 224 9.32 3.69 -11.62
CA VAL A 224 9.03 2.55 -12.49
C VAL A 224 7.71 2.81 -13.25
N PRO A 225 7.73 2.79 -14.59
CA PRO A 225 6.52 2.99 -15.38
C PRO A 225 5.44 1.96 -15.07
N ALA A 226 4.18 2.41 -15.07
CA ALA A 226 2.98 1.57 -14.96
C ALA A 226 2.12 1.72 -16.24
N PRO A 227 2.54 1.18 -17.39
CA PRO A 227 1.91 1.44 -18.68
C PRO A 227 0.47 0.90 -18.75
N SER A 228 0.13 -0.09 -17.96
CA SER A 228 -1.23 -0.66 -17.84
C SER A 228 -2.13 0.06 -16.83
N PHE A 229 -1.64 1.09 -16.14
CA PHE A 229 -2.45 1.84 -15.17
C PHE A 229 -3.58 2.60 -15.85
N ALA A 230 -4.80 2.43 -15.32
CA ALA A 230 -5.98 3.21 -15.68
C ALA A 230 -6.67 3.71 -14.41
N ALA A 231 -7.02 5.01 -14.36
CA ALA A 231 -7.72 5.57 -13.21
C ALA A 231 -9.14 4.99 -13.05
N HIS A 232 -9.79 4.69 -14.18
CA HIS A 232 -11.14 4.11 -14.23
C HIS A 232 -11.07 2.72 -14.85
N VAL A 233 -11.46 1.72 -14.08
CA VAL A 233 -11.50 0.31 -14.49
C VAL A 233 -12.92 -0.21 -14.27
N PRO A 234 -13.58 -0.79 -15.27
CA PRO A 234 -14.88 -1.44 -15.06
C PRO A 234 -14.79 -2.51 -13.97
N THR A 235 -15.90 -2.75 -13.28
CA THR A 235 -15.97 -3.86 -12.31
C THR A 235 -15.55 -5.18 -12.95
N GLN A 236 -14.61 -5.88 -12.31
CA GLN A 236 -14.02 -7.11 -12.82
C GLN A 236 -14.48 -8.32 -12.03
N VAL A 237 -14.50 -9.48 -12.69
CA VAL A 237 -14.47 -10.79 -12.03
C VAL A 237 -13.03 -11.26 -12.08
N PHE A 238 -12.31 -11.09 -10.97
CA PHE A 238 -10.89 -11.43 -10.89
C PHE A 238 -10.66 -12.93 -11.03
N ARG A 239 -9.60 -13.30 -11.75
CA ARG A 239 -9.17 -14.68 -11.95
C ARG A 239 -7.66 -14.80 -11.86
N GLU A 240 -7.19 -15.87 -11.25
CA GLU A 240 -5.76 -16.17 -11.22
C GLU A 240 -5.34 -16.73 -12.59
N ARG A 241 -4.31 -16.12 -13.18
CA ARG A 241 -3.66 -16.68 -14.37
C ARG A 241 -2.96 -17.97 -13.97
N GLY A 242 -3.22 -19.07 -14.69
CA GLY A 242 -2.53 -20.33 -14.45
C GLY A 242 -1.01 -20.12 -14.43
N ARG A 243 -0.31 -20.74 -13.44
CA ARG A 243 1.17 -20.68 -13.38
C ARG A 243 1.72 -21.11 -14.73
N VAL A 244 2.28 -20.16 -15.46
CA VAL A 244 3.20 -20.47 -16.55
C VAL A 244 4.50 -20.87 -15.85
N HIS A 245 4.77 -22.19 -15.84
CA HIS A 245 6.01 -22.77 -15.34
C HIS A 245 7.15 -22.48 -16.30
#